data_85f18bf7f950c91bb7535fea8fc4fe5c
#
_entry.id   85f18bf7f950c91bb7535fea8fc4fe5c
#
_cell.length_a   1.000
_cell.length_b   1.000
_cell.length_c   1.000
_cell.angle_alpha   90.00
_cell.angle_beta   90.00
_cell.angle_gamma   90.00
#
_symmetry.space_group_name_H-M   'P 1'
#
loop_
_entity.id
_entity.type
_entity.pdbx_description
1 polymer ?
#
loop_
_entity_poly.entity_id
_entity_poly.type
_entity_poly.pdbx_seq_one_letter_code
_entity_poly.pdbx_strand_id
1 'polypeptide(L)'
;KSFLKEVSSFNPYWIEEPVDGENISLLTEIKNAFNMKVVTGEKQSGLVHFRELIKRNAADIFNPDISGMGGLIDIITISNEASNNGISISPHCWNSMSVSASAMLHVCSSISNSEKAEIFPDYINFSKKFCELPFDIVDNKAHINKSAGLGIVIHEDILSELSIYSLDENSND
;
A
#
# COMPACT_ATOMS: atom_id res chain seq x y z
N LYS A 1 3.70 8.53 23.89
CA LYS A 1 2.44 8.33 24.66
C LYS A 1 1.73 9.65 24.96
N SER A 2 2.44 10.75 25.37
CA SER A 2 1.80 12.06 25.58
C SER A 2 1.11 12.58 24.31
N PHE A 3 1.80 12.59 23.19
CA PHE A 3 1.26 12.94 21.88
C PHE A 3 0.01 12.12 21.52
N LEU A 4 0.06 10.78 21.66
CA LEU A 4 -1.09 9.93 21.36
C LEU A 4 -2.30 10.22 22.25
N LYS A 5 -2.06 10.57 23.51
CA LYS A 5 -3.13 10.99 24.42
C LYS A 5 -3.80 12.29 23.98
N GLU A 6 -3.04 13.23 23.48
CA GLU A 6 -3.57 14.48 22.95
C GLU A 6 -4.34 14.24 21.65
N VAL A 7 -3.76 13.48 20.70
CA VAL A 7 -4.39 13.15 19.42
C VAL A 7 -5.68 12.34 19.60
N SER A 8 -5.75 11.45 20.60
CA SER A 8 -6.95 10.66 20.85
C SER A 8 -8.20 11.48 21.15
N SER A 9 -8.02 12.70 21.67
CA SER A 9 -9.13 13.63 21.95
C SER A 9 -9.86 14.11 20.67
N PHE A 10 -9.20 14.06 19.51
CA PHE A 10 -9.76 14.40 18.21
C PHE A 10 -10.51 13.24 17.54
N ASN A 11 -10.49 12.05 18.17
CA ASN A 11 -11.12 10.81 17.67
C ASN A 11 -10.73 10.51 16.20
N PRO A 12 -9.42 10.43 15.85
CA PRO A 12 -9.00 10.13 14.50
C PRO A 12 -9.49 8.74 14.08
N TYR A 13 -9.71 8.56 12.78
CA TYR A 13 -10.15 7.27 12.25
C TYR A 13 -9.11 6.17 12.47
N TRP A 14 -7.83 6.50 12.27
CA TRP A 14 -6.68 5.66 12.63
C TRP A 14 -5.47 6.49 13.01
N ILE A 15 -4.45 5.83 13.51
CA ILE A 15 -3.08 6.35 13.61
C ILE A 15 -2.14 5.40 12.87
N GLU A 16 -1.33 5.96 11.98
CA GLU A 16 -0.42 5.24 11.13
C GLU A 16 1.00 5.36 11.64
N GLU A 17 1.74 4.25 11.63
CA GLU A 17 3.13 4.16 12.10
C GLU A 17 3.40 4.97 13.39
N PRO A 18 2.60 4.78 14.47
CA PRO A 18 2.80 5.55 15.70
C PRO A 18 4.17 5.30 16.34
N VAL A 19 4.81 4.23 15.94
CA VAL A 19 6.20 3.83 16.22
C VAL A 19 6.72 3.03 15.05
N ASP A 20 8.01 2.75 15.03
CA ASP A 20 8.62 1.87 14.02
C ASP A 20 7.91 0.51 13.97
N GLY A 21 7.51 0.07 12.77
CA GLY A 21 6.80 -1.19 12.54
C GLY A 21 7.57 -2.43 13.02
N GLU A 22 8.89 -2.37 13.12
CA GLU A 22 9.72 -3.42 13.71
C GLU A 22 9.49 -3.58 15.23
N ASN A 23 8.99 -2.54 15.90
CA ASN A 23 8.72 -2.59 17.33
C ASN A 23 7.30 -3.11 17.63
N ILE A 24 7.07 -4.38 17.29
CA ILE A 24 5.76 -5.05 17.44
C ILE A 24 5.23 -4.97 18.87
N SER A 25 6.11 -5.08 19.88
CA SER A 25 5.69 -5.01 21.28
C SER A 25 5.11 -3.65 21.64
N LEU A 26 5.72 -2.56 21.14
CA LEU A 26 5.23 -1.21 21.40
C LEU A 26 3.97 -0.90 20.58
N LEU A 27 3.85 -1.41 19.36
CA LEU A 27 2.60 -1.36 18.57
C LEU A 27 1.45 -2.01 19.35
N THR A 28 1.66 -3.23 19.87
CA THR A 28 0.67 -3.95 20.68
C THR A 28 0.27 -3.15 21.93
N GLU A 29 1.25 -2.54 22.61
CA GLU A 29 0.99 -1.70 23.78
C GLU A 29 0.14 -0.47 23.42
N ILE A 30 0.45 0.20 22.30
CA ILE A 30 -0.30 1.38 21.83
C ILE A 30 -1.72 0.99 21.48
N LYS A 31 -1.91 -0.07 20.69
CA LYS A 31 -3.22 -0.57 20.31
C LYS A 31 -4.10 -0.88 21.53
N ASN A 32 -3.53 -1.47 22.57
CA ASN A 32 -4.27 -1.81 23.80
C ASN A 32 -4.53 -0.59 24.70
N ALA A 33 -3.70 0.45 24.60
CA ALA A 33 -3.79 1.62 25.48
C ALA A 33 -4.72 2.73 24.97
N PHE A 34 -5.00 2.76 23.67
CA PHE A 34 -5.76 3.83 23.03
C PHE A 34 -6.93 3.26 22.21
N ASN A 35 -8.05 3.95 22.23
CA ASN A 35 -9.23 3.59 21.42
C ASN A 35 -9.12 4.20 20.01
N MET A 36 -8.02 3.89 19.30
CA MET A 36 -7.76 4.30 17.94
C MET A 36 -7.25 3.10 17.15
N LYS A 37 -7.67 2.96 15.91
CA LYS A 37 -7.11 1.91 15.03
C LYS A 37 -5.63 2.19 14.78
N VAL A 38 -4.80 1.16 14.88
CA VAL A 38 -3.38 1.22 14.55
C VAL A 38 -3.17 0.66 13.15
N VAL A 39 -2.49 1.44 12.30
CA VAL A 39 -2.06 1.05 10.96
C VAL A 39 -0.56 0.89 10.94
N THR A 40 -0.05 -0.18 10.32
CA THR A 40 1.39 -0.42 10.11
C THR A 40 1.63 -1.41 8.99
N GLY A 41 2.82 -1.38 8.39
CA GLY A 41 3.22 -2.38 7.40
C GLY A 41 3.92 -1.84 6.15
N GLU A 42 3.99 -0.55 5.93
CA GLU A 42 4.53 0.06 4.71
C GLU A 42 6.02 -0.24 4.46
N LYS A 43 6.78 -0.43 5.54
CA LYS A 43 8.23 -0.66 5.49
C LYS A 43 8.61 -2.15 5.52
N GLN A 44 7.64 -3.02 5.75
CA GLN A 44 7.85 -4.44 5.89
C GLN A 44 7.73 -5.16 4.56
N SER A 45 8.58 -6.17 4.38
CA SER A 45 8.56 -7.06 3.22
C SER A 45 8.37 -8.52 3.63
N GLY A 46 7.73 -9.30 2.76
CA GLY A 46 7.49 -10.72 2.98
C GLY A 46 6.45 -11.02 4.07
N LEU A 47 6.04 -12.28 4.13
CA LEU A 47 4.92 -12.72 4.98
C LEU A 47 5.26 -12.85 6.47
N VAL A 48 6.54 -13.08 6.81
CA VAL A 48 6.94 -13.46 8.17
C VAL A 48 6.61 -12.37 9.18
N HIS A 49 6.92 -11.13 8.84
CA HIS A 49 6.69 -9.99 9.72
C HIS A 49 5.19 -9.76 9.97
N PHE A 50 4.38 -9.80 8.92
CA PHE A 50 2.92 -9.64 9.05
C PHE A 50 2.27 -10.76 9.87
N ARG A 51 2.77 -11.99 9.75
CA ARG A 51 2.32 -13.10 10.59
C ARG A 51 2.64 -12.88 12.07
N GLU A 52 3.79 -12.28 12.39
CA GLU A 52 4.11 -11.92 13.78
C GLU A 52 3.22 -10.77 14.28
N LEU A 53 2.90 -9.77 13.45
CA LEU A 53 1.91 -8.73 13.76
C LEU A 53 0.52 -9.34 14.06
N ILE A 54 0.06 -10.30 13.26
CA ILE A 54 -1.20 -11.04 13.49
C ILE A 54 -1.13 -11.76 14.84
N LYS A 55 -0.11 -12.56 15.06
CA LYS A 55 0.07 -13.36 16.28
C LYS A 55 0.06 -12.52 17.56
N ARG A 56 0.63 -11.31 17.48
CA ARG A 56 0.68 -10.34 18.59
C ARG A 56 -0.54 -9.44 18.66
N ASN A 57 -1.45 -9.53 17.70
CA ASN A 57 -2.59 -8.59 17.58
C ASN A 57 -2.13 -7.11 17.62
N ALA A 58 -1.08 -6.79 16.87
CA ALA A 58 -0.34 -5.54 17.00
C ALA A 58 -0.91 -4.38 16.16
N ALA A 59 -1.81 -4.66 15.21
CA ALA A 59 -2.45 -3.65 14.38
C ALA A 59 -3.90 -4.01 14.07
N ASP A 60 -4.68 -3.02 13.63
CA ASP A 60 -6.06 -3.17 13.17
C ASP A 60 -6.14 -3.17 11.65
N ILE A 61 -5.18 -2.52 11.01
CA ILE A 61 -5.08 -2.38 9.57
C ILE A 61 -3.61 -2.59 9.16
N PHE A 62 -3.37 -3.39 8.14
CA PHE A 62 -2.07 -3.46 7.49
C PHE A 62 -2.05 -2.56 6.26
N ASN A 63 -0.94 -1.84 6.07
CA ASN A 63 -0.70 -1.00 4.90
C ASN A 63 0.55 -1.43 4.10
N PRO A 64 0.60 -2.70 3.63
CA PRO A 64 1.73 -3.16 2.83
C PRO A 64 1.87 -2.33 1.55
N ASP A 65 3.10 -1.94 1.21
CA ASP A 65 3.38 -1.34 -0.08
C ASP A 65 3.51 -2.41 -1.16
N ILE A 66 2.78 -2.26 -2.26
CA ILE A 66 2.77 -3.23 -3.37
C ILE A 66 4.18 -3.44 -3.95
N SER A 67 4.98 -2.38 -4.01
CA SER A 67 6.33 -2.43 -4.56
C SER A 67 7.35 -3.02 -3.59
N GLY A 68 7.08 -2.95 -2.28
CA GLY A 68 8.00 -3.36 -1.22
C GLY A 68 7.70 -4.73 -0.61
N MET A 69 6.45 -5.19 -0.65
CA MET A 69 5.99 -6.39 0.07
C MET A 69 6.54 -7.72 -0.50
N GLY A 70 6.84 -7.79 -1.80
CA GLY A 70 7.23 -9.03 -2.48
C GLY A 70 6.31 -9.42 -3.63
N GLY A 71 5.33 -8.58 -3.94
CA GLY A 71 4.43 -8.73 -5.07
C GLY A 71 2.98 -9.08 -4.69
N LEU A 72 2.14 -9.20 -5.71
CA LEU A 72 0.70 -9.36 -5.57
C LEU A 72 0.29 -10.62 -4.79
N ILE A 73 1.01 -11.72 -5.00
CA ILE A 73 0.68 -13.02 -4.36
C ILE A 73 0.88 -12.93 -2.85
N ASP A 74 1.94 -12.28 -2.39
CA ASP A 74 2.22 -12.14 -0.97
C ASP A 74 1.18 -11.25 -0.30
N ILE A 75 0.76 -10.16 -0.95
CA ILE A 75 -0.28 -9.28 -0.41
C ILE A 75 -1.64 -10.00 -0.34
N ILE A 76 -2.02 -10.74 -1.36
CA ILE A 76 -3.26 -11.53 -1.34
C ILE A 76 -3.20 -12.60 -0.25
N THR A 77 -2.05 -13.25 -0.08
CA THR A 77 -1.85 -14.26 0.96
C THR A 77 -2.02 -13.66 2.34
N ILE A 78 -1.33 -12.56 2.62
CA ILE A 78 -1.42 -11.92 3.93
C ILE A 78 -2.80 -11.28 4.16
N SER A 79 -3.47 -10.81 3.11
CA SER A 79 -4.83 -10.28 3.21
C SER A 79 -5.83 -11.34 3.70
N ASN A 80 -5.72 -12.57 3.20
CA ASN A 80 -6.55 -13.68 3.63
C ASN A 80 -6.24 -14.07 5.09
N GLU A 81 -4.96 -14.13 5.47
CA GLU A 81 -4.56 -14.41 6.86
C GLU A 81 -5.03 -13.30 7.81
N ALA A 82 -4.90 -12.05 7.42
CA ALA A 82 -5.37 -10.87 8.17
C ALA A 82 -6.89 -10.87 8.34
N SER A 83 -7.64 -11.15 7.27
CA SER A 83 -9.10 -11.23 7.29
C SER A 83 -9.62 -12.23 8.33
N ASN A 84 -8.98 -13.40 8.42
CA ASN A 84 -9.32 -14.43 9.41
C ASN A 84 -9.08 -13.98 10.86
N ASN A 85 -8.35 -12.89 11.06
CA ASN A 85 -8.02 -12.30 12.36
C ASN A 85 -8.68 -10.92 12.57
N GLY A 86 -9.64 -10.54 11.72
CA GLY A 86 -10.35 -9.26 11.81
C GLY A 86 -9.52 -8.03 11.48
N ILE A 87 -8.41 -8.21 10.76
CA ILE A 87 -7.51 -7.13 10.34
C ILE A 87 -7.83 -6.73 8.91
N SER A 88 -7.99 -5.43 8.66
CA SER A 88 -8.22 -4.88 7.33
C SER A 88 -6.90 -4.61 6.58
N ILE A 89 -7.00 -4.39 5.28
CA ILE A 89 -5.89 -4.00 4.41
C ILE A 89 -6.18 -2.64 3.80
N SER A 90 -5.21 -1.73 3.92
CA SER A 90 -5.23 -0.39 3.31
C SER A 90 -3.86 -0.12 2.69
N PRO A 91 -3.57 -0.60 1.46
CA PRO A 91 -2.23 -0.60 0.93
C PRO A 91 -1.63 0.80 0.84
N HIS A 92 -0.38 0.91 1.21
CA HIS A 92 0.45 2.10 1.06
C HIS A 92 0.81 2.33 -0.42
N CYS A 93 0.90 3.59 -0.82
CA CYS A 93 1.16 3.97 -2.22
C CYS A 93 2.01 5.25 -2.34
N TRP A 94 2.98 5.46 -1.45
CA TRP A 94 3.84 6.64 -1.49
C TRP A 94 4.72 6.66 -2.74
N ASN A 95 4.72 7.79 -3.43
CA ASN A 95 5.47 7.98 -4.68
C ASN A 95 5.18 6.93 -5.78
N SER A 96 4.12 6.17 -5.64
CA SER A 96 3.76 5.15 -6.61
C SER A 96 3.03 5.78 -7.79
N MET A 97 3.55 5.49 -8.98
CA MET A 97 2.94 5.91 -10.24
C MET A 97 2.02 4.81 -10.81
N SER A 98 1.66 4.95 -12.05
CA SER A 98 0.68 4.15 -12.78
C SER A 98 0.70 2.64 -12.51
N VAL A 99 1.89 1.99 -12.61
CA VAL A 99 1.99 0.53 -12.51
C VAL A 99 1.64 0.05 -11.10
N SER A 100 2.25 0.66 -10.10
CA SER A 100 2.01 0.30 -8.70
C SER A 100 0.60 0.66 -8.25
N ALA A 101 0.11 1.86 -8.62
CA ALA A 101 -1.26 2.27 -8.29
C ALA A 101 -2.31 1.35 -8.94
N SER A 102 -2.11 0.94 -10.20
CA SER A 102 -3.00 -0.02 -10.85
C SER A 102 -2.97 -1.38 -10.15
N ALA A 103 -1.77 -1.90 -9.86
CA ALA A 103 -1.61 -3.16 -9.15
C ALA A 103 -2.29 -3.14 -7.77
N MET A 104 -2.12 -2.04 -7.02
CA MET A 104 -2.76 -1.83 -5.73
C MET A 104 -4.29 -1.82 -5.84
N LEU A 105 -4.86 -1.11 -6.82
CA LEU A 105 -6.31 -1.07 -7.01
C LEU A 105 -6.88 -2.44 -7.40
N HIS A 106 -6.14 -3.23 -8.22
CA HIS A 106 -6.53 -4.62 -8.51
C HIS A 106 -6.54 -5.49 -7.26
N VAL A 107 -5.54 -5.37 -6.39
CA VAL A 107 -5.53 -6.06 -5.09
C VAL A 107 -6.71 -5.63 -4.25
N CYS A 108 -6.91 -4.32 -4.05
CA CYS A 108 -8.04 -3.81 -3.27
C CYS A 108 -9.39 -4.31 -3.75
N SER A 109 -9.57 -4.46 -5.07
CA SER A 109 -10.81 -4.97 -5.64
C SER A 109 -10.99 -6.48 -5.51
N SER A 110 -9.92 -7.23 -5.25
CA SER A 110 -9.92 -8.70 -5.20
C SER A 110 -10.00 -9.29 -3.79
N ILE A 111 -9.71 -8.51 -2.76
CA ILE A 111 -9.70 -8.95 -1.36
C ILE A 111 -10.98 -8.50 -0.64
N SER A 112 -11.44 -9.30 0.32
CA SER A 112 -12.70 -9.04 1.04
C SER A 112 -12.56 -8.04 2.20
N ASN A 113 -11.35 -7.81 2.69
CA ASN A 113 -11.02 -6.96 3.83
C ASN A 113 -10.31 -5.66 3.44
N SER A 114 -10.48 -5.21 2.21
CA SER A 114 -9.97 -3.91 1.75
C SER A 114 -10.67 -2.78 2.50
N GLU A 115 -9.90 -1.84 3.05
CA GLU A 115 -10.43 -0.66 3.75
C GLU A 115 -10.44 0.56 2.82
N LYS A 116 -9.30 1.12 2.54
CA LYS A 116 -9.09 2.29 1.67
C LYS A 116 -7.88 2.05 0.77
N ALA A 117 -7.87 2.68 -0.39
CA ALA A 117 -6.71 2.73 -1.26
C ALA A 117 -6.06 4.11 -1.15
N GLU A 118 -4.77 4.15 -0.90
CA GLU A 118 -4.02 5.40 -0.90
C GLU A 118 -3.69 5.80 -2.33
N ILE A 119 -3.99 7.05 -2.70
CA ILE A 119 -3.72 7.59 -4.03
C ILE A 119 -3.10 8.98 -3.90
N PHE A 120 -2.01 9.20 -4.62
CA PHE A 120 -1.36 10.50 -4.78
C PHE A 120 -1.71 11.10 -6.15
N PRO A 121 -2.65 12.07 -6.22
CA PRO A 121 -3.13 12.62 -7.48
C PRO A 121 -2.03 13.20 -8.36
N ASP A 122 -1.02 13.82 -7.78
CA ASP A 122 0.07 14.45 -8.54
C ASP A 122 0.91 13.42 -9.28
N TYR A 123 1.24 12.28 -8.66
CA TYR A 123 1.97 11.19 -9.31
C TYR A 123 1.13 10.49 -10.37
N ILE A 124 -0.16 10.32 -10.11
CA ILE A 124 -1.10 9.77 -11.09
C ILE A 124 -1.21 10.70 -12.31
N ASN A 125 -1.35 12.01 -12.10
CA ASN A 125 -1.39 12.99 -13.18
C ASN A 125 -0.07 13.09 -13.94
N PHE A 126 1.06 12.96 -13.25
CA PHE A 126 2.35 12.86 -13.90
C PHE A 126 2.46 11.63 -14.80
N SER A 127 1.99 10.48 -14.34
CA SER A 127 2.00 9.21 -15.09
C SER A 127 1.24 9.30 -16.42
N LYS A 128 0.17 10.08 -16.49
CA LYS A 128 -0.61 10.29 -17.73
C LYS A 128 0.20 10.90 -18.89
N LYS A 129 1.39 11.42 -18.62
CA LYS A 129 2.29 11.93 -19.65
C LYS A 129 2.93 10.82 -20.49
N PHE A 130 3.06 9.60 -19.92
CA PHE A 130 3.76 8.49 -20.57
C PHE A 130 2.98 7.16 -20.55
N CYS A 131 1.76 7.16 -20.03
CA CYS A 131 0.90 5.97 -20.08
C CYS A 131 -0.59 6.31 -20.05
N GLU A 132 -1.40 5.41 -20.58
CA GLU A 132 -2.85 5.38 -20.34
C GLU A 132 -3.12 4.59 -19.06
N LEU A 133 -3.95 5.15 -18.19
CA LEU A 133 -4.32 4.51 -16.94
C LEU A 133 -5.58 3.65 -17.12
N PRO A 134 -5.65 2.48 -16.49
CA PRO A 134 -6.81 1.60 -16.56
C PRO A 134 -7.92 1.99 -15.57
N PHE A 135 -7.81 3.14 -14.91
CA PHE A 135 -8.78 3.56 -13.90
C PHE A 135 -9.01 5.07 -13.92
N ASP A 136 -10.18 5.44 -13.47
CA ASP A 136 -10.58 6.82 -13.17
C ASP A 136 -10.95 6.94 -11.70
N ILE A 137 -10.80 8.15 -11.14
CA ILE A 137 -11.24 8.47 -9.78
C ILE A 137 -12.42 9.43 -9.87
N VAL A 138 -13.59 8.95 -9.48
CA VAL A 138 -14.83 9.72 -9.47
C VAL A 138 -15.46 9.60 -8.08
N ASP A 139 -15.82 10.73 -7.49
CA ASP A 139 -16.45 10.80 -6.16
C ASP A 139 -15.70 9.98 -5.09
N ASN A 140 -14.37 10.13 -5.04
CA ASN A 140 -13.47 9.40 -4.14
C ASN A 140 -13.51 7.86 -4.29
N LYS A 141 -13.89 7.36 -5.47
CA LYS A 141 -13.88 5.94 -5.81
C LYS A 141 -13.06 5.72 -7.07
N ALA A 142 -12.22 4.69 -7.02
CA ALA A 142 -11.49 4.23 -8.20
C ALA A 142 -12.38 3.27 -9.01
N HIS A 143 -12.49 3.54 -10.31
CA HIS A 143 -13.22 2.72 -11.28
C HIS A 143 -12.22 2.10 -12.24
N ILE A 144 -11.96 0.80 -12.09
CA ILE A 144 -10.99 0.06 -12.91
C ILE A 144 -11.71 -0.46 -14.15
N ASN A 145 -11.11 -0.29 -15.34
CA ASN A 145 -11.63 -0.87 -16.58
C ASN A 145 -11.36 -2.39 -16.63
N LYS A 146 -11.90 -3.06 -17.67
CA LYS A 146 -11.79 -4.51 -17.85
C LYS A 146 -10.66 -4.91 -18.81
N SER A 147 -9.63 -4.11 -18.95
CA SER A 147 -8.46 -4.44 -19.77
C SER A 147 -7.68 -5.62 -19.20
N ALA A 148 -6.97 -6.34 -20.05
CA ALA A 148 -6.15 -7.48 -19.61
C ALA A 148 -4.93 -7.04 -18.77
N GLY A 149 -4.48 -7.89 -17.87
CA GLY A 149 -3.37 -7.62 -16.97
C GLY A 149 -3.64 -6.45 -16.05
N LEU A 150 -2.68 -5.55 -15.88
CA LEU A 150 -2.86 -4.31 -15.12
C LEU A 150 -3.62 -3.23 -15.91
N GLY A 151 -3.86 -3.46 -17.21
CA GLY A 151 -4.60 -2.56 -18.08
C GLY A 151 -3.89 -1.27 -18.45
N ILE A 152 -2.60 -1.12 -18.15
CA ILE A 152 -1.80 0.07 -18.47
C ILE A 152 -1.27 -0.06 -19.89
N VAL A 153 -1.32 1.03 -20.65
CA VAL A 153 -0.65 1.16 -21.94
C VAL A 153 0.48 2.17 -21.79
N ILE A 154 1.72 1.72 -21.96
CA ILE A 154 2.91 2.57 -21.84
C ILE A 154 3.26 3.14 -23.22
N HIS A 155 3.51 4.45 -23.29
CA HIS A 155 4.03 5.15 -24.47
C HIS A 155 5.57 5.05 -24.45
N GLU A 156 6.12 4.00 -25.08
CA GLU A 156 7.54 3.68 -25.02
C GLU A 156 8.46 4.76 -25.63
N ASP A 157 7.98 5.45 -26.64
CA ASP A 157 8.65 6.60 -27.26
C ASP A 157 8.89 7.73 -26.25
N ILE A 158 7.87 8.09 -25.48
CA ILE A 158 7.96 9.13 -24.45
C ILE A 158 8.82 8.64 -23.26
N LEU A 159 8.65 7.37 -22.89
CA LEU A 159 9.42 6.79 -21.79
C LEU A 159 10.91 6.76 -22.09
N SER A 160 11.30 6.49 -23.34
CA SER A 160 12.69 6.50 -23.78
C SER A 160 13.35 7.89 -23.67
N GLU A 161 12.59 8.94 -23.89
CA GLU A 161 13.07 10.33 -23.73
C GLU A 161 13.28 10.70 -22.24
N LEU A 162 12.57 10.06 -21.32
CA LEU A 162 12.67 10.27 -19.88
C LEU A 162 13.74 9.39 -19.22
N SER A 163 14.26 8.41 -19.94
CA SER A 163 15.27 7.49 -19.41
C SER A 163 16.61 8.20 -19.16
N ILE A 164 17.03 8.24 -17.90
CA ILE A 164 18.33 8.81 -17.49
C ILE A 164 19.45 7.75 -17.59
N TYR A 165 19.10 6.47 -17.65
CA TYR A 165 20.04 5.35 -17.73
C TYR A 165 19.66 4.42 -18.88
N SER A 166 20.54 4.30 -19.89
CA SER A 166 20.54 3.14 -20.78
C SER A 166 21.45 2.08 -20.14
N LEU A 167 20.92 0.87 -19.94
CA LEU A 167 21.78 -0.28 -19.72
C LEU A 167 22.40 -0.62 -21.08
N ASP A 168 23.61 -0.15 -21.34
CA ASP A 168 24.39 -0.61 -22.46
C ASP A 168 24.69 -2.11 -22.23
N GLU A 169 24.12 -2.98 -23.06
CA GLU A 169 24.36 -4.43 -23.04
C GLU A 169 25.83 -4.82 -23.27
N ASN A 170 26.72 -3.86 -23.46
CA ASN A 170 28.13 -4.04 -23.79
C ASN A 170 29.11 -3.63 -22.67
N SER A 171 28.69 -3.36 -21.46
CA SER A 171 29.63 -3.19 -20.35
C SER A 171 29.97 -4.53 -19.69
N ASN A 172 30.59 -5.43 -20.46
CA ASN A 172 31.44 -6.46 -19.93
C ASN A 172 32.85 -5.86 -19.79
N ASP A 173 33.18 -5.31 -18.62
CA ASP A 173 34.53 -5.13 -18.11
C ASP A 173 34.52 -5.36 -16.57
#